data_f93e416ac34ebc42b007e541b51c2e0f
#
_entry.id   f93e416ac34ebc42b007e541b51c2e0f
#
_cell.length_a   1.000
_cell.length_b   1.000
_cell.length_c   1.000
_cell.angle_alpha   90.00
_cell.angle_beta   90.00
_cell.angle_gamma   90.00
#
_symmetry.space_group_name_H-M   'P 1'
#
loop_
_entity.id
_entity.type
_entity.pdbx_description
1 polymer ?
#
loop_
_entity_poly.entity_id
_entity_poly.type
_entity_poly.pdbx_seq_one_letter_code
_entity_poly.pdbx_strand_id
1 'polypeptide(L)'
;MYRFLFSSKWLGYLLLAAIFAAGCVGLGRWQMDRRAETLAEINRVVSNYSATPAPFADVRDQFSRLNPEREWTQVELKGSYDAAGQRIVRNRPLNGQPGYEVVVPFKLQSGETVVIDRGWLPIGNNTPGRPDSVPAPPQGPVTVVARLKPAEPELQRGAPDGQLASIDLSAYSAQLGYPLLTGAYGQLASESPSVQDMPFPFPKPTTDEGTHLSYSLQWFAFGVLMFVGFGYAARQQARNAAIDAEDAESDAAGGVFLHSSGPAVRHRSSPAARFPASRRAAPARP
;
A
#
# COMPACT_ATOMS: atom_id res chain seq x y z
N MET A 1 -16.84 43.97 -15.38
CA MET A 1 -17.00 43.23 -14.15
C MET A 1 -15.88 42.20 -13.88
N TYR A 2 -15.45 41.32 -14.82
CA TYR A 2 -14.41 40.28 -14.57
C TYR A 2 -13.03 40.57 -15.17
N ARG A 3 -12.70 41.82 -15.51
CA ARG A 3 -11.39 42.20 -16.12
C ARG A 3 -10.19 41.91 -15.21
N PHE A 4 -10.40 41.87 -13.87
CA PHE A 4 -9.37 41.56 -12.90
C PHE A 4 -8.84 40.12 -13.02
N LEU A 5 -9.61 39.18 -13.60
CA LEU A 5 -9.15 37.80 -13.84
C LEU A 5 -7.92 37.70 -14.76
N PHE A 6 -7.73 38.71 -15.62
CA PHE A 6 -6.56 38.82 -16.52
C PHE A 6 -5.36 39.52 -15.86
N SER A 7 -5.45 39.87 -14.59
CA SER A 7 -4.29 40.41 -13.87
C SER A 7 -3.29 39.29 -13.56
N SER A 8 -1.99 39.63 -13.47
CA SER A 8 -0.92 38.68 -13.17
C SER A 8 -1.17 37.89 -11.89
N LYS A 9 -1.78 38.51 -10.88
CA LYS A 9 -2.15 37.89 -9.60
C LYS A 9 -3.21 36.78 -9.78
N TRP A 10 -4.29 37.05 -10.54
CA TRP A 10 -5.36 36.07 -10.76
C TRP A 10 -4.96 34.96 -11.74
N LEU A 11 -4.14 35.28 -12.74
CA LEU A 11 -3.52 34.27 -13.59
C LEU A 11 -2.58 33.37 -12.81
N GLY A 12 -1.85 33.90 -11.83
CA GLY A 12 -1.04 33.10 -10.89
C GLY A 12 -1.88 32.14 -10.06
N TYR A 13 -3.03 32.60 -9.54
CA TYR A 13 -3.96 31.72 -8.80
C TYR A 13 -4.58 30.63 -9.68
N LEU A 14 -4.94 30.98 -10.92
CA LEU A 14 -5.46 29.99 -11.88
C LEU A 14 -4.40 28.95 -12.23
N LEU A 15 -3.16 29.38 -12.46
CA LEU A 15 -2.04 28.47 -12.72
C LEU A 15 -1.80 27.53 -11.54
N LEU A 16 -1.80 28.06 -10.32
CA LEU A 16 -1.66 27.24 -9.11
C LEU A 16 -2.79 26.22 -8.98
N ALA A 17 -4.04 26.64 -9.24
CA ALA A 17 -5.20 25.75 -9.22
C ALA A 17 -5.09 24.65 -10.29
N ALA A 18 -4.60 24.99 -11.48
CA ALA A 18 -4.40 24.04 -12.58
C ALA A 18 -3.30 23.01 -12.23
N ILE A 19 -2.16 23.46 -11.67
CA ILE A 19 -1.07 22.58 -11.22
C ILE A 19 -1.56 21.64 -10.12
N PHE A 20 -2.28 22.15 -9.12
CA PHE A 20 -2.84 21.34 -8.05
C PHE A 20 -3.84 20.31 -8.59
N ALA A 21 -4.75 20.72 -9.48
CA ALA A 21 -5.72 19.81 -10.09
C ALA A 21 -5.04 18.73 -10.94
N ALA A 22 -3.99 19.08 -11.69
CA ALA A 22 -3.19 18.09 -12.42
C ALA A 22 -2.53 17.06 -11.49
N GLY A 23 -1.99 17.51 -10.34
CA GLY A 23 -1.48 16.62 -9.30
C GLY A 23 -2.56 15.70 -8.72
N CYS A 24 -3.77 16.23 -8.45
CA CYS A 24 -4.91 15.44 -8.00
C CYS A 24 -5.33 14.38 -9.03
N VAL A 25 -5.37 14.73 -10.32
CA VAL A 25 -5.67 13.77 -11.40
C VAL A 25 -4.60 12.68 -11.45
N GLY A 26 -3.31 13.03 -11.34
CA GLY A 26 -2.21 12.07 -11.31
C GLY A 26 -2.33 11.08 -10.15
N LEU A 27 -2.59 11.58 -8.94
CA LEU A 27 -2.77 10.76 -7.74
C LEU A 27 -4.05 9.91 -7.80
N GLY A 28 -5.14 10.44 -8.35
CA GLY A 28 -6.38 9.69 -8.57
C GLY A 28 -6.17 8.51 -9.53
N ARG A 29 -5.47 8.73 -10.64
CA ARG A 29 -5.12 7.66 -11.59
C ARG A 29 -4.20 6.63 -10.98
N TRP A 30 -3.16 7.04 -10.26
CA TRP A 30 -2.26 6.13 -9.56
C TRP A 30 -3.02 5.20 -8.60
N GLN A 31 -4.01 5.72 -7.85
CA GLN A 31 -4.86 4.90 -7.00
C GLN A 31 -5.73 3.91 -7.79
N MET A 32 -6.23 4.31 -8.98
CA MET A 32 -6.98 3.39 -9.86
C MET A 32 -6.09 2.26 -10.39
N ASP A 33 -4.84 2.57 -10.76
CA ASP A 33 -3.88 1.56 -11.23
C ASP A 33 -3.57 0.56 -10.11
N ARG A 34 -3.34 1.05 -8.87
CA ARG A 34 -3.16 0.19 -7.69
C ARG A 34 -4.37 -0.70 -7.41
N ARG A 35 -5.59 -0.15 -7.55
CA ARG A 35 -6.81 -0.94 -7.44
C ARG A 35 -6.87 -2.05 -8.50
N ALA A 36 -6.50 -1.75 -9.73
CA ALA A 36 -6.51 -2.74 -10.81
C ALA A 36 -5.52 -3.90 -10.52
N GLU A 37 -4.32 -3.61 -10.01
CA GLU A 37 -3.34 -4.62 -9.59
C GLU A 37 -3.91 -5.50 -8.46
N THR A 38 -4.51 -4.88 -7.43
CA THR A 38 -5.13 -5.61 -6.31
C THR A 38 -6.28 -6.51 -6.79
N LEU A 39 -7.14 -6.01 -7.68
CA LEU A 39 -8.24 -6.81 -8.24
C LEU A 39 -7.73 -7.99 -9.08
N ALA A 40 -6.64 -7.81 -9.84
CA ALA A 40 -6.02 -8.91 -10.59
C ALA A 40 -5.51 -10.02 -9.64
N GLU A 41 -4.87 -9.64 -8.53
CA GLU A 41 -4.44 -10.59 -7.48
C GLU A 41 -5.64 -11.32 -6.85
N ILE A 42 -6.67 -10.58 -6.43
CA ILE A 42 -7.91 -11.14 -5.88
C ILE A 42 -8.53 -12.14 -6.84
N ASN A 43 -8.61 -11.81 -8.13
CA ASN A 43 -9.17 -12.68 -9.15
C ASN A 43 -8.37 -13.97 -9.31
N ARG A 44 -7.03 -13.91 -9.24
CA ARG A 44 -6.16 -15.11 -9.24
C ARG A 44 -6.45 -16.00 -8.03
N VAL A 45 -6.53 -15.40 -6.83
CA VAL A 45 -6.87 -16.15 -5.61
C VAL A 45 -8.26 -16.78 -5.73
N VAL A 46 -9.27 -16.01 -6.14
CA VAL A 46 -10.65 -16.51 -6.24
C VAL A 46 -10.75 -17.66 -7.24
N SER A 47 -10.07 -17.57 -8.39
CA SER A 47 -10.15 -18.56 -9.44
C SER A 47 -9.33 -19.82 -9.15
N ASN A 48 -8.14 -19.69 -8.53
CA ASN A 48 -7.17 -20.77 -8.45
C ASN A 48 -7.10 -21.43 -7.08
N TYR A 49 -7.29 -20.67 -5.98
CA TYR A 49 -6.99 -21.14 -4.62
C TYR A 49 -7.78 -22.36 -4.17
N SER A 50 -9.03 -22.48 -4.60
CA SER A 50 -9.94 -23.58 -4.24
C SER A 50 -10.35 -24.44 -5.44
N ALA A 51 -9.69 -24.28 -6.58
CA ALA A 51 -9.93 -25.10 -7.76
C ALA A 51 -9.52 -26.56 -7.50
N THR A 52 -10.09 -27.49 -8.25
CA THR A 52 -9.71 -28.91 -8.19
C THR A 52 -8.20 -29.05 -8.49
N PRO A 53 -7.43 -29.81 -7.66
CA PRO A 53 -6.01 -30.02 -7.90
C PRO A 53 -5.75 -30.64 -9.28
N ALA A 54 -4.87 -30.01 -10.07
CA ALA A 54 -4.43 -30.55 -11.32
C ALA A 54 -3.34 -31.63 -11.08
N PRO A 55 -3.28 -32.69 -11.87
CA PRO A 55 -2.15 -33.61 -11.85
C PRO A 55 -0.84 -32.88 -12.19
N PHE A 56 0.28 -33.29 -11.60
CA PHE A 56 1.59 -32.67 -11.87
C PHE A 56 1.92 -32.61 -13.38
N ALA A 57 1.59 -33.67 -14.11
CA ALA A 57 1.88 -33.75 -15.55
C ALA A 57 1.27 -32.59 -16.36
N ASP A 58 0.10 -32.07 -15.93
CA ASP A 58 -0.62 -31.02 -16.63
C ASP A 58 -0.07 -29.60 -16.34
N VAL A 59 0.73 -29.49 -15.29
CA VAL A 59 1.28 -28.19 -14.83
C VAL A 59 2.79 -28.22 -14.60
N ARG A 60 3.47 -29.25 -15.10
CA ARG A 60 4.91 -29.47 -14.94
C ARG A 60 5.75 -28.27 -15.39
N ASP A 61 5.39 -27.66 -16.50
CA ASP A 61 6.04 -26.48 -17.07
C ASP A 61 6.00 -25.27 -16.12
N GLN A 62 4.96 -25.17 -15.29
CA GLN A 62 4.81 -24.10 -14.31
C GLN A 62 5.87 -24.17 -13.19
N PHE A 63 6.36 -25.36 -12.86
CA PHE A 63 7.48 -25.51 -11.92
C PHE A 63 8.82 -25.12 -12.53
N SER A 64 8.94 -25.11 -13.85
CA SER A 64 10.14 -24.64 -14.55
C SER A 64 10.08 -23.12 -14.79
N ARG A 65 8.88 -22.61 -15.11
CA ARG A 65 8.60 -21.19 -15.31
C ARG A 65 7.14 -20.89 -15.02
N LEU A 66 6.85 -20.28 -13.88
CA LEU A 66 5.49 -19.96 -13.50
C LEU A 66 4.91 -18.82 -14.36
N ASN A 67 3.76 -19.09 -14.99
CA ASN A 67 2.91 -18.03 -15.51
C ASN A 67 2.22 -17.33 -14.32
N PRO A 68 2.32 -16.00 -14.14
CA PRO A 68 1.69 -15.27 -13.03
C PRO A 68 0.19 -15.55 -12.85
N GLU A 69 -0.54 -15.79 -13.94
CA GLU A 69 -1.98 -16.14 -13.89
C GLU A 69 -2.26 -17.52 -13.29
N ARG A 70 -1.23 -18.37 -13.19
CA ARG A 70 -1.29 -19.71 -12.58
C ARG A 70 -0.88 -19.74 -11.11
N GLU A 71 -0.49 -18.62 -10.54
CA GLU A 71 -0.27 -18.53 -9.09
C GLU A 71 -1.52 -18.99 -8.33
N TRP A 72 -1.34 -19.65 -7.19
CA TRP A 72 -2.36 -20.28 -6.37
C TRP A 72 -3.05 -21.51 -6.98
N THR A 73 -2.74 -21.91 -8.23
CA THR A 73 -3.29 -23.15 -8.78
C THR A 73 -2.92 -24.34 -7.90
N GLN A 74 -3.90 -25.16 -7.55
CA GLN A 74 -3.64 -26.39 -6.80
C GLN A 74 -3.09 -27.48 -7.72
N VAL A 75 -2.10 -28.22 -7.21
CA VAL A 75 -1.47 -29.34 -7.90
C VAL A 75 -1.39 -30.55 -6.97
N GLU A 76 -1.71 -31.73 -7.49
CA GLU A 76 -1.48 -33.01 -6.81
C GLU A 76 -0.11 -33.55 -7.20
N LEU A 77 0.73 -33.82 -6.20
CA LEU A 77 2.09 -34.33 -6.31
C LEU A 77 2.20 -35.67 -5.59
N LYS A 78 2.80 -36.66 -6.26
CA LYS A 78 3.05 -37.99 -5.67
C LYS A 78 4.55 -38.25 -5.62
N GLY A 79 5.08 -38.56 -4.44
CA GLY A 79 6.51 -38.74 -4.26
C GLY A 79 6.90 -38.96 -2.81
N SER A 80 8.08 -38.48 -2.43
CA SER A 80 8.58 -38.55 -1.04
C SER A 80 9.39 -37.29 -0.70
N TYR A 81 9.32 -36.88 0.55
CA TYR A 81 10.15 -35.78 1.05
C TYR A 81 11.62 -36.18 1.23
N ASP A 82 12.54 -35.29 0.89
CA ASP A 82 13.94 -35.37 1.29
C ASP A 82 14.15 -34.59 2.60
N ALA A 83 13.97 -35.29 3.73
CA ALA A 83 14.07 -34.67 5.04
C ALA A 83 15.48 -34.09 5.34
N ALA A 84 16.54 -34.64 4.74
CA ALA A 84 17.90 -34.12 4.89
C ALA A 84 18.08 -32.74 4.22
N GLY A 85 17.31 -32.50 3.19
CA GLY A 85 17.25 -31.21 2.50
C GLY A 85 16.42 -30.14 3.23
N GLN A 86 15.66 -30.45 4.29
CA GLN A 86 14.80 -29.49 4.98
C GLN A 86 15.57 -28.24 5.41
N ARG A 87 15.00 -27.06 5.16
CA ARG A 87 15.54 -25.75 5.57
C ARG A 87 14.42 -24.88 6.16
N ILE A 88 14.82 -23.88 6.97
CA ILE A 88 13.91 -22.83 7.42
C ILE A 88 14.24 -21.53 6.71
N VAL A 89 13.21 -20.83 6.25
CA VAL A 89 13.32 -19.51 5.62
C VAL A 89 13.08 -18.44 6.67
N ARG A 90 14.05 -17.56 6.86
CA ARG A 90 14.01 -16.56 7.93
C ARG A 90 13.23 -15.30 7.56
N ASN A 91 12.85 -14.54 8.61
CA ASN A 91 12.12 -13.27 8.48
C ASN A 91 10.78 -13.41 7.72
N ARG A 92 9.99 -14.38 8.17
CA ARG A 92 8.65 -14.67 7.67
C ARG A 92 7.61 -14.25 8.71
N PRO A 93 7.17 -12.99 8.72
CA PRO A 93 6.12 -12.58 9.65
C PRO A 93 4.77 -13.15 9.22
N LEU A 94 4.00 -13.66 10.19
CA LEU A 94 2.63 -14.10 10.01
C LEU A 94 1.75 -13.47 11.10
N ASN A 95 0.67 -12.81 10.71
CA ASN A 95 -0.25 -12.11 11.63
C ASN A 95 0.45 -11.13 12.60
N GLY A 96 1.50 -10.44 12.12
CA GLY A 96 2.29 -9.50 12.91
C GLY A 96 3.33 -10.15 13.84
N GLN A 97 3.40 -11.48 13.89
CA GLN A 97 4.42 -12.21 14.65
C GLN A 97 5.60 -12.61 13.75
N PRO A 98 6.84 -12.39 14.16
CA PRO A 98 8.00 -12.82 13.41
C PRO A 98 8.16 -14.35 13.49
N GLY A 99 8.66 -14.96 12.40
CA GLY A 99 8.83 -16.41 12.35
C GLY A 99 9.58 -16.89 11.12
N TYR A 100 9.36 -18.14 10.79
CA TYR A 100 10.04 -18.91 9.75
C TYR A 100 9.05 -19.71 8.93
N GLU A 101 9.37 -19.95 7.66
CA GLU A 101 8.72 -20.95 6.82
C GLU A 101 9.57 -22.20 6.73
N VAL A 102 8.95 -23.36 6.58
CA VAL A 102 9.64 -24.66 6.51
C VAL A 102 9.55 -25.19 5.09
N VAL A 103 10.67 -25.19 4.38
CA VAL A 103 10.76 -25.70 3.02
C VAL A 103 11.47 -27.04 2.96
N VAL A 104 10.93 -27.97 2.19
CA VAL A 104 11.46 -29.32 2.04
C VAL A 104 11.45 -29.73 0.56
N PRO A 105 12.57 -30.28 0.04
CA PRO A 105 12.57 -30.87 -1.29
C PRO A 105 11.64 -32.09 -1.33
N PHE A 106 10.88 -32.23 -2.41
CA PHE A 106 9.95 -33.31 -2.65
C PHE A 106 10.30 -34.01 -3.96
N LYS A 107 10.77 -35.25 -3.87
CA LYS A 107 11.16 -36.09 -4.99
C LYS A 107 9.91 -36.75 -5.58
N LEU A 108 9.56 -36.36 -6.78
CA LEU A 108 8.40 -36.86 -7.50
C LEU A 108 8.65 -38.30 -8.03
N GLN A 109 7.58 -39.05 -8.26
CA GLN A 109 7.66 -40.35 -8.93
C GLN A 109 8.21 -40.25 -10.35
N SER A 110 8.09 -39.10 -10.99
CA SER A 110 8.70 -38.82 -12.32
C SER A 110 10.23 -38.65 -12.28
N GLY A 111 10.83 -38.60 -11.09
CA GLY A 111 12.26 -38.41 -10.88
C GLY A 111 12.70 -36.96 -10.71
N GLU A 112 11.82 -36.01 -10.91
CA GLU A 112 12.08 -34.58 -10.73
C GLU A 112 11.92 -34.19 -9.25
N THR A 113 12.55 -33.08 -8.84
CA THR A 113 12.42 -32.58 -7.47
C THR A 113 11.85 -31.17 -7.49
N VAL A 114 10.80 -30.96 -6.72
CA VAL A 114 10.18 -29.65 -6.43
C VAL A 114 10.40 -29.29 -4.96
N VAL A 115 10.12 -28.05 -4.59
CA VAL A 115 10.17 -27.63 -3.18
C VAL A 115 8.74 -27.44 -2.67
N ILE A 116 8.49 -27.94 -1.44
CA ILE A 116 7.24 -27.72 -0.73
C ILE A 116 7.51 -26.87 0.51
N ASP A 117 6.83 -25.74 0.58
CA ASP A 117 6.72 -24.94 1.79
C ASP A 117 5.59 -25.53 2.64
N ARG A 118 5.97 -26.19 3.75
CA ARG A 118 5.05 -26.96 4.59
C ARG A 118 4.28 -26.10 5.59
N GLY A 119 4.70 -24.87 5.79
CA GLY A 119 4.01 -23.95 6.71
C GLY A 119 4.97 -23.11 7.56
N TRP A 120 4.40 -22.44 8.54
CA TRP A 120 5.06 -21.43 9.34
C TRP A 120 5.34 -21.88 10.77
N LEU A 121 6.46 -21.40 11.34
CA LEU A 121 6.86 -21.60 12.73
C LEU A 121 7.17 -20.25 13.39
N PRO A 122 6.77 -20.05 14.67
CA PRO A 122 7.15 -18.87 15.44
C PRO A 122 8.65 -18.89 15.77
N ILE A 123 9.17 -17.73 16.19
CA ILE A 123 10.48 -17.66 16.82
C ILE A 123 10.44 -18.45 18.13
N GLY A 124 11.45 -19.31 18.35
CA GLY A 124 11.62 -20.06 19.57
C GLY A 124 12.18 -19.21 20.71
N ASN A 125 12.04 -19.75 21.92
CA ASN A 125 12.56 -19.14 23.14
C ASN A 125 13.90 -19.76 23.58
N ASN A 126 14.21 -20.98 23.11
CA ASN A 126 15.37 -21.74 23.55
C ASN A 126 16.67 -21.35 22.84
N THR A 127 16.58 -21.05 21.56
CA THR A 127 17.76 -20.68 20.73
C THR A 127 17.48 -19.40 19.96
N PRO A 128 18.24 -18.32 20.17
CA PRO A 128 18.04 -17.08 19.44
C PRO A 128 18.12 -17.29 17.92
N GLY A 129 17.16 -16.74 17.20
CA GLY A 129 17.13 -16.78 15.73
C GLY A 129 16.75 -18.13 15.11
N ARG A 130 16.13 -19.03 15.90
CA ARG A 130 15.58 -20.33 15.44
C ARG A 130 14.23 -20.62 16.10
N PRO A 131 13.36 -21.45 15.49
CA PRO A 131 12.21 -22.03 16.18
C PRO A 131 12.68 -23.03 17.23
N ASP A 132 11.85 -23.33 18.25
CA ASP A 132 12.18 -24.32 19.29
C ASP A 132 12.23 -25.76 18.75
N SER A 133 11.41 -26.06 17.73
CA SER A 133 11.45 -27.31 16.97
C SER A 133 11.08 -27.06 15.52
N VAL A 134 11.60 -27.92 14.64
CA VAL A 134 11.22 -27.97 13.22
C VAL A 134 10.67 -29.36 12.93
N PRO A 135 9.35 -29.50 12.76
CA PRO A 135 8.72 -30.80 12.53
C PRO A 135 9.24 -31.50 11.27
N ALA A 136 9.62 -32.77 11.41
CA ALA A 136 10.05 -33.56 10.27
C ALA A 136 8.87 -33.84 9.32
N PRO A 137 9.10 -33.97 8.00
CA PRO A 137 8.08 -34.40 7.08
C PRO A 137 7.73 -35.90 7.24
N PRO A 138 6.56 -36.35 6.72
CA PRO A 138 6.24 -37.75 6.63
C PRO A 138 7.31 -38.54 5.86
N GLN A 139 7.55 -39.79 6.30
CA GLN A 139 8.48 -40.67 5.59
C GLN A 139 7.75 -41.58 4.58
N GLY A 140 8.48 -42.00 3.55
CA GLY A 140 7.96 -42.89 2.51
C GLY A 140 7.09 -42.16 1.49
N PRO A 141 6.25 -42.89 0.74
CA PRO A 141 5.38 -42.30 -0.29
C PRO A 141 4.29 -41.41 0.31
N VAL A 142 4.18 -40.21 -0.22
CA VAL A 142 3.21 -39.19 0.20
C VAL A 142 2.51 -38.61 -1.03
N THR A 143 1.22 -38.37 -0.89
CA THR A 143 0.47 -37.52 -1.83
C THR A 143 0.33 -36.13 -1.21
N VAL A 144 0.81 -35.11 -1.90
CA VAL A 144 0.76 -33.70 -1.50
C VAL A 144 -0.16 -32.94 -2.42
N VAL A 145 -1.07 -32.16 -1.86
CA VAL A 145 -1.75 -31.08 -2.58
C VAL A 145 -1.09 -29.77 -2.19
N ALA A 146 -0.58 -29.07 -3.17
CA ALA A 146 0.10 -27.79 -2.95
C ALA A 146 -0.42 -26.72 -3.89
N ARG A 147 -0.25 -25.45 -3.50
CA ARG A 147 -0.56 -24.27 -4.34
C ARG A 147 0.71 -23.71 -4.93
N LEU A 148 0.70 -23.45 -6.23
CA LEU A 148 1.86 -22.88 -6.93
C LEU A 148 2.16 -21.47 -6.44
N LYS A 149 3.42 -21.24 -6.10
CA LYS A 149 3.96 -19.91 -5.75
C LYS A 149 5.23 -19.66 -6.56
N PRO A 150 5.50 -18.41 -7.01
CA PRO A 150 6.71 -18.09 -7.73
C PRO A 150 7.95 -18.26 -6.86
N ALA A 151 9.05 -18.73 -7.44
CA ALA A 151 10.35 -18.67 -6.79
C ALA A 151 10.69 -17.21 -6.42
N GLU A 152 11.39 -17.03 -5.31
CA GLU A 152 11.79 -15.71 -4.85
C GLU A 152 13.19 -15.34 -5.37
N PRO A 153 13.48 -14.05 -5.48
CA PRO A 153 14.81 -13.61 -5.86
C PRO A 153 15.84 -13.86 -4.74
N GLU A 154 17.10 -13.97 -5.11
CA GLU A 154 18.21 -14.00 -4.17
C GLU A 154 18.25 -12.71 -3.34
N LEU A 155 18.45 -12.85 -2.03
CA LEU A 155 18.66 -11.73 -1.11
C LEU A 155 20.13 -11.66 -0.70
N GLN A 156 20.75 -10.49 -0.89
CA GLN A 156 22.17 -10.24 -0.61
C GLN A 156 22.60 -10.38 0.87
N ARG A 157 21.64 -10.54 1.77
CA ARG A 157 21.89 -10.59 3.22
C ARG A 157 22.39 -11.95 3.74
N GLY A 158 22.38 -12.99 2.92
CA GLY A 158 22.75 -14.35 3.33
C GLY A 158 21.86 -14.95 4.44
N ALA A 159 22.20 -16.17 4.86
CA ALA A 159 21.52 -16.85 5.97
C ALA A 159 22.53 -17.76 6.72
N PRO A 160 22.33 -18.02 8.03
CA PRO A 160 23.08 -19.02 8.77
C PRO A 160 22.88 -20.44 8.21
N ASP A 161 23.76 -21.36 8.61
CA ASP A 161 23.66 -22.76 8.20
C ASP A 161 22.30 -23.39 8.53
N GLY A 162 21.74 -24.10 7.56
CA GLY A 162 20.42 -24.71 7.67
C GLY A 162 19.25 -23.75 7.49
N GLN A 163 19.53 -22.49 7.17
CA GLN A 163 18.52 -21.46 6.88
C GLN A 163 18.66 -20.91 5.45
N LEU A 164 17.58 -20.33 4.95
CA LEU A 164 17.53 -19.57 3.70
C LEU A 164 17.11 -18.12 3.98
N ALA A 165 17.65 -17.18 3.20
CA ALA A 165 17.25 -15.78 3.27
C ALA A 165 15.92 -15.54 2.51
N SER A 166 15.68 -16.31 1.44
CA SER A 166 14.49 -16.31 0.59
C SER A 166 14.29 -17.71 0.00
N ILE A 167 13.13 -17.96 -0.61
CA ILE A 167 12.88 -19.21 -1.36
C ILE A 167 13.46 -19.06 -2.78
N ASP A 168 14.76 -18.75 -2.85
CA ASP A 168 15.53 -18.80 -4.09
C ASP A 168 15.87 -20.27 -4.39
N LEU A 169 15.12 -20.84 -5.33
CA LEU A 169 15.22 -22.24 -5.69
C LEU A 169 16.55 -22.59 -6.39
N SER A 170 17.18 -21.62 -7.05
CA SER A 170 18.47 -21.80 -7.71
C SER A 170 19.59 -21.92 -6.71
N ALA A 171 19.65 -20.99 -5.75
CA ALA A 171 20.59 -21.03 -4.63
C ALA A 171 20.36 -22.26 -3.73
N TYR A 172 19.11 -22.62 -3.51
CA TYR A 172 18.75 -23.81 -2.73
C TYR A 172 19.21 -25.10 -3.42
N SER A 173 18.99 -25.23 -4.75
CA SER A 173 19.48 -26.36 -5.57
C SER A 173 21.01 -26.50 -5.45
N ALA A 174 21.74 -25.39 -5.53
CA ALA A 174 23.19 -25.39 -5.39
C ALA A 174 23.65 -25.85 -3.99
N GLN A 175 22.95 -25.48 -2.92
CA GLN A 175 23.25 -25.95 -1.56
C GLN A 175 22.95 -27.44 -1.33
N LEU A 176 21.95 -27.97 -2.05
CA LEU A 176 21.58 -29.39 -1.94
C LEU A 176 22.51 -30.30 -2.76
N GLY A 177 23.16 -29.77 -3.79
CA GLY A 177 24.02 -30.53 -4.70
C GLY A 177 23.26 -31.41 -5.72
N TYR A 178 21.95 -31.18 -5.89
CA TYR A 178 21.14 -31.83 -6.92
C TYR A 178 20.09 -30.88 -7.51
N PRO A 179 19.61 -31.14 -8.74
CA PRO A 179 18.73 -30.21 -9.45
C PRO A 179 17.32 -30.16 -8.83
N LEU A 180 16.79 -28.94 -8.75
CA LEU A 180 15.40 -28.62 -8.47
C LEU A 180 14.72 -28.01 -9.69
N LEU A 181 13.40 -28.12 -9.80
CA LEU A 181 12.63 -27.26 -10.69
C LEU A 181 12.54 -25.87 -10.03
N THR A 182 13.01 -24.82 -10.72
CA THR A 182 13.33 -23.52 -10.11
C THR A 182 12.35 -22.38 -10.41
N GLY A 183 11.28 -22.63 -11.19
CA GLY A 183 10.32 -21.59 -11.55
C GLY A 183 9.23 -21.34 -10.49
N ALA A 184 8.88 -22.38 -9.72
CA ALA A 184 7.85 -22.31 -8.69
C ALA A 184 8.12 -23.30 -7.58
N TYR A 185 7.60 -23.00 -6.37
CA TYR A 185 7.45 -23.94 -5.28
C TYR A 185 5.98 -24.20 -4.98
N GLY A 186 5.70 -25.27 -4.24
CA GLY A 186 4.35 -25.59 -3.77
C GLY A 186 4.16 -25.16 -2.33
N GLN A 187 3.17 -24.29 -2.05
CA GLN A 187 2.72 -24.04 -0.69
C GLN A 187 1.72 -25.13 -0.28
N LEU A 188 2.00 -25.84 0.82
CA LEU A 188 1.22 -26.99 1.26
C LEU A 188 -0.25 -26.62 1.50
N ALA A 189 -1.15 -27.38 0.92
CA ALA A 189 -2.57 -27.35 1.24
C ALA A 189 -2.98 -28.56 2.09
N SER A 190 -2.50 -29.76 1.72
CA SER A 190 -2.68 -30.99 2.47
C SER A 190 -1.63 -32.04 2.08
N GLU A 191 -1.38 -32.99 2.98
CA GLU A 191 -0.51 -34.14 2.70
C GLU A 191 -1.13 -35.42 3.27
N SER A 192 -0.92 -36.56 2.62
CA SER A 192 -1.40 -37.88 3.05
C SER A 192 -0.35 -38.95 2.76
N PRO A 193 0.12 -39.71 3.80
CA PRO A 193 -0.23 -39.58 5.21
C PRO A 193 0.28 -38.27 5.80
N SER A 194 -0.44 -37.69 6.78
CA SER A 194 -0.01 -36.54 7.56
C SER A 194 0.73 -36.97 8.82
N VAL A 195 1.58 -36.11 9.36
CA VAL A 195 2.22 -36.28 10.68
C VAL A 195 1.45 -35.50 11.74
N GLN A 196 1.61 -35.91 13.02
CA GLN A 196 0.92 -35.26 14.13
C GLN A 196 1.43 -33.84 14.37
N ASP A 197 2.76 -33.66 14.34
CA ASP A 197 3.38 -32.34 14.47
C ASP A 197 3.61 -31.74 13.09
N MET A 198 2.89 -30.68 12.81
CA MET A 198 3.01 -29.92 11.53
C MET A 198 3.31 -28.45 11.82
N PRO A 199 4.04 -27.77 10.94
CA PRO A 199 4.07 -26.31 10.94
C PRO A 199 2.66 -25.72 10.82
N PHE A 200 2.45 -24.49 11.33
CA PHE A 200 1.15 -23.82 11.18
C PHE A 200 0.82 -23.61 9.70
N PRO A 201 -0.39 -23.96 9.27
CA PRO A 201 -0.80 -23.76 7.89
C PRO A 201 -0.94 -22.26 7.57
N PHE A 202 -0.74 -21.91 6.31
CA PHE A 202 -0.96 -20.55 5.85
C PHE A 202 -2.45 -20.21 5.77
N PRO A 203 -2.85 -19.02 6.24
CA PRO A 203 -4.21 -18.56 6.04
C PRO A 203 -4.46 -18.30 4.55
N LYS A 204 -5.72 -18.40 4.14
CA LYS A 204 -6.11 -17.97 2.79
C LYS A 204 -5.81 -16.48 2.62
N PRO A 205 -5.25 -16.05 1.48
CA PRO A 205 -5.05 -14.63 1.18
C PRO A 205 -6.35 -13.84 1.29
N THR A 206 -6.25 -12.60 1.75
CA THR A 206 -7.41 -11.71 1.83
C THR A 206 -7.88 -11.33 0.42
N THR A 207 -9.20 -11.20 0.26
CA THR A 207 -9.83 -10.76 -0.99
C THR A 207 -10.45 -9.37 -0.84
N ASP A 208 -9.91 -8.55 0.07
CA ASP A 208 -10.33 -7.17 0.27
C ASP A 208 -9.57 -6.26 -0.71
N GLU A 209 -10.31 -5.53 -1.53
CA GLU A 209 -9.74 -4.57 -2.49
C GLU A 209 -9.18 -3.29 -1.83
N GLY A 210 -9.38 -3.12 -0.54
CA GLY A 210 -8.91 -1.97 0.23
C GLY A 210 -9.61 -0.67 -0.12
N THR A 211 -8.97 0.45 0.23
CA THR A 211 -9.55 1.79 0.14
C THR A 211 -9.18 2.56 -1.14
N HIS A 212 -8.53 1.91 -2.11
CA HIS A 212 -7.99 2.57 -3.31
C HIS A 212 -9.03 3.36 -4.10
N LEU A 213 -10.26 2.80 -4.26
CA LEU A 213 -11.35 3.49 -4.96
C LEU A 213 -11.76 4.78 -4.23
N SER A 214 -11.93 4.72 -2.92
CA SER A 214 -12.32 5.86 -2.10
C SER A 214 -11.28 6.99 -2.18
N TYR A 215 -10.00 6.65 -2.09
CA TYR A 215 -8.91 7.63 -2.24
C TYR A 215 -8.83 8.21 -3.66
N SER A 216 -9.04 7.39 -4.68
CA SER A 216 -9.10 7.89 -6.06
C SER A 216 -10.19 8.95 -6.25
N LEU A 217 -11.42 8.63 -5.80
CA LEU A 217 -12.55 9.55 -5.86
C LEU A 217 -12.30 10.83 -5.04
N GLN A 218 -11.66 10.71 -3.88
CA GLN A 218 -11.29 11.84 -3.04
C GLN A 218 -10.31 12.78 -3.76
N TRP A 219 -9.30 12.26 -4.43
CA TRP A 219 -8.36 13.08 -5.21
C TRP A 219 -9.06 13.81 -6.35
N PHE A 220 -9.92 13.15 -7.11
CA PHE A 220 -10.70 13.82 -8.17
C PHE A 220 -11.63 14.89 -7.60
N ALA A 221 -12.28 14.62 -6.44
CA ALA A 221 -13.11 15.63 -5.77
C ALA A 221 -12.29 16.86 -5.35
N PHE A 222 -11.08 16.68 -4.83
CA PHE A 222 -10.19 17.80 -4.47
C PHE A 222 -9.81 18.64 -5.70
N GLY A 223 -9.54 18.00 -6.84
CA GLY A 223 -9.28 18.70 -8.10
C GLY A 223 -10.47 19.56 -8.54
N VAL A 224 -11.69 19.04 -8.43
CA VAL A 224 -12.92 19.80 -8.75
C VAL A 224 -13.15 20.93 -7.75
N LEU A 225 -13.03 20.64 -6.44
CA LEU A 225 -13.24 21.63 -5.38
C LEU A 225 -12.28 22.81 -5.47
N MET A 226 -11.06 22.61 -5.96
CA MET A 226 -10.11 23.69 -6.19
C MET A 226 -10.67 24.72 -7.20
N PHE A 227 -11.24 24.27 -8.31
CA PHE A 227 -11.86 25.18 -9.29
C PHE A 227 -13.16 25.80 -8.78
N VAL A 228 -13.96 25.08 -8.02
CA VAL A 228 -15.15 25.64 -7.35
C VAL A 228 -14.73 26.75 -6.39
N GLY A 229 -13.68 26.53 -5.58
CA GLY A 229 -13.12 27.53 -4.68
C GLY A 229 -12.57 28.74 -5.41
N PHE A 230 -11.84 28.53 -6.50
CA PHE A 230 -11.36 29.62 -7.36
C PHE A 230 -12.51 30.44 -7.94
N GLY A 231 -13.55 29.78 -8.46
CA GLY A 231 -14.75 30.45 -8.99
C GLY A 231 -15.51 31.23 -7.93
N TYR A 232 -15.63 30.67 -6.72
CA TYR A 232 -16.23 31.38 -5.58
C TYR A 232 -15.42 32.62 -5.19
N ALA A 233 -14.09 32.50 -5.07
CA ALA A 233 -13.23 33.65 -4.76
C ALA A 233 -13.31 34.73 -5.83
N ALA A 234 -13.35 34.36 -7.12
CA ALA A 234 -13.52 35.30 -8.22
C ALA A 234 -14.88 36.03 -8.16
N ARG A 235 -15.95 35.30 -7.83
CA ARG A 235 -17.28 35.89 -7.65
C ARG A 235 -17.34 36.85 -6.46
N GLN A 236 -16.70 36.49 -5.35
CA GLN A 236 -16.64 37.33 -4.16
C GLN A 236 -15.87 38.63 -4.43
N GLN A 237 -14.72 38.53 -5.13
CA GLN A 237 -13.96 39.73 -5.54
C GLN A 237 -14.76 40.64 -6.47
N ALA A 238 -15.53 40.08 -7.42
CA ALA A 238 -16.38 40.88 -8.31
C ALA A 238 -17.50 41.59 -7.53
N ARG A 239 -18.07 40.99 -6.50
CA ARG A 239 -19.07 41.59 -5.62
C ARG A 239 -18.49 42.75 -4.82
N ASN A 240 -17.34 42.53 -4.18
CA ASN A 240 -16.66 43.55 -3.37
C ASN A 240 -16.31 44.78 -4.25
N ALA A 241 -15.77 44.55 -5.45
CA ALA A 241 -15.48 45.64 -6.39
C ALA A 241 -16.72 46.42 -6.88
N ALA A 242 -17.91 45.80 -6.90
CA ALA A 242 -19.16 46.48 -7.21
C ALA A 242 -19.62 47.36 -6.03
N ILE A 243 -19.52 46.87 -4.81
CA ILE A 243 -19.85 47.66 -3.59
C ILE A 243 -18.91 48.85 -3.46
N ASP A 244 -17.60 48.68 -3.61
CA ASP A 244 -16.60 49.75 -3.55
C ASP A 244 -16.87 50.82 -4.59
N ALA A 245 -17.38 50.45 -5.79
CA ALA A 245 -17.75 51.41 -6.85
C ALA A 245 -19.02 52.20 -6.50
N GLU A 246 -20.03 51.56 -5.91
CA GLU A 246 -21.27 52.23 -5.46
C GLU A 246 -20.98 53.21 -4.31
N ASP A 247 -20.13 52.84 -3.37
CA ASP A 247 -19.70 53.70 -2.24
C ASP A 247 -18.93 54.92 -2.77
N ALA A 248 -18.03 54.74 -3.75
CA ALA A 248 -17.28 55.83 -4.37
C ALA A 248 -18.17 56.82 -5.16
N GLU A 249 -19.22 56.32 -5.84
CA GLU A 249 -20.21 57.17 -6.51
C GLU A 249 -21.06 57.95 -5.51
N SER A 250 -21.44 57.32 -4.39
CA SER A 250 -22.21 57.96 -3.31
C SER A 250 -21.41 59.09 -2.66
N ASP A 251 -20.13 58.84 -2.35
CA ASP A 251 -19.25 59.87 -1.75
C ASP A 251 -19.00 61.03 -2.73
N ALA A 252 -18.86 60.78 -4.04
CA ALA A 252 -18.71 61.80 -5.05
C ALA A 252 -19.98 62.65 -5.20
N ALA A 253 -21.16 62.04 -5.10
CA ALA A 253 -22.45 62.74 -5.16
C ALA A 253 -22.70 63.55 -3.88
N GLY A 254 -22.33 63.03 -2.69
CA GLY A 254 -22.43 63.75 -1.42
C GLY A 254 -21.49 64.95 -1.28
N GLY A 255 -20.30 64.88 -1.90
CA GLY A 255 -19.30 65.97 -1.88
C GLY A 255 -19.71 67.20 -2.67
N VAL A 256 -20.64 67.06 -3.64
CA VAL A 256 -21.14 68.18 -4.45
C VAL A 256 -22.10 69.09 -3.66
N PHE A 257 -22.71 68.62 -2.54
CA PHE A 257 -23.66 69.41 -1.74
C PHE A 257 -23.04 70.21 -0.59
N LEU A 258 -21.72 70.11 -0.30
CA LEU A 258 -21.08 70.78 0.84
C LEU A 258 -20.22 71.99 0.46
N HIS A 259 -20.31 72.50 -0.76
CA HIS A 259 -19.57 73.69 -1.17
C HIS A 259 -20.48 74.90 -1.48
N SER A 260 -21.52 75.09 -0.64
CA SER A 260 -22.31 76.34 -0.65
C SER A 260 -22.68 76.70 0.79
N SER A 261 -22.08 77.81 1.21
CA SER A 261 -22.48 78.75 2.28
C SER A 261 -22.00 78.45 3.74
N GLY A 262 -21.19 79.44 4.19
CA GLY A 262 -21.33 80.06 5.51
C GLY A 262 -20.13 79.96 6.48
N PRO A 263 -19.92 81.00 7.27
CA PRO A 263 -18.59 81.39 7.75
C PRO A 263 -18.15 80.72 9.07
N ALA A 264 -16.85 80.81 9.30
CA ALA A 264 -16.09 80.27 10.46
C ALA A 264 -16.71 80.56 11.83
N VAL A 265 -16.88 79.54 12.61
CA VAL A 265 -16.96 79.64 14.11
C VAL A 265 -15.78 78.90 14.72
N ARG A 266 -14.91 79.68 15.37
CA ARG A 266 -13.83 79.15 16.20
C ARG A 266 -14.45 78.56 17.48
N HIS A 267 -14.16 77.35 17.83
CA HIS A 267 -14.23 76.90 19.22
C HIS A 267 -13.08 75.92 19.58
N ARG A 268 -12.24 76.49 20.41
CA ARG A 268 -11.57 75.99 21.60
C ARG A 268 -11.24 74.48 21.75
N SER A 269 -9.97 74.28 21.86
CA SER A 269 -9.27 73.15 22.50
C SER A 269 -9.80 72.77 23.87
N SER A 270 -9.90 71.46 24.13
CA SER A 270 -9.88 70.87 25.48
C SER A 270 -9.27 69.45 25.46
N PRO A 271 -8.74 68.98 26.62
CA PRO A 271 -7.48 68.22 26.60
C PRO A 271 -7.63 66.70 26.74
N ALA A 272 -6.53 66.06 26.50
CA ALA A 272 -6.28 64.61 26.59
C ALA A 272 -6.80 63.92 27.87
N ALA A 273 -7.50 62.83 27.72
CA ALA A 273 -7.70 61.81 28.73
C ALA A 273 -6.69 60.64 28.54
N ARG A 274 -5.80 60.51 29.51
CA ARG A 274 -4.86 59.38 29.63
C ARG A 274 -5.63 58.14 30.12
N PHE A 275 -5.45 57.00 29.45
CA PHE A 275 -5.82 55.68 29.99
C PHE A 275 -4.59 55.02 30.62
N PRO A 276 -4.74 54.34 31.79
CA PRO A 276 -3.64 53.66 32.46
C PRO A 276 -3.37 52.26 31.87
N ALA A 277 -2.10 51.90 31.83
CA ALA A 277 -1.59 50.59 31.46
C ALA A 277 -2.01 49.52 32.48
N SER A 278 -2.58 48.42 32.04
CA SER A 278 -2.79 47.24 32.86
C SER A 278 -1.60 46.26 32.72
N ARG A 279 -1.15 45.84 33.91
CA ARG A 279 0.00 44.95 34.16
C ARG A 279 -0.20 43.54 33.56
N ARG A 280 0.87 43.03 32.97
CA ARG A 280 1.07 41.60 32.68
C ARG A 280 1.18 40.82 34.02
N ALA A 281 0.47 39.70 34.09
CA ALA A 281 0.76 38.62 35.02
C ALA A 281 1.40 37.45 34.27
N ALA A 282 2.49 36.91 34.81
CA ALA A 282 3.24 35.75 34.28
C ALA A 282 2.58 34.44 34.75
N PRO A 283 2.73 33.33 33.98
CA PRO A 283 2.26 32.03 34.43
C PRO A 283 3.33 31.28 35.22
N ALA A 284 2.89 30.59 36.28
CA ALA A 284 3.67 29.61 37.05
C ALA A 284 3.57 28.22 36.38
N ARG A 285 4.71 27.54 36.36
CA ARG A 285 4.82 26.08 36.18
C ARG A 285 4.66 25.36 37.52
N PRO A 286 4.32 24.09 37.57
CA PRO A 286 5.20 22.94 37.24
C PRO A 286 4.74 22.10 36.06
#